data_d8946d94aef8d3f29a4fac5247699236
#
_entry.id   d8946d94aef8d3f29a4fac5247699236
#
_cell.length_a   1.000
_cell.length_b   1.000
_cell.length_c   1.000
_cell.angle_alpha   90.00
_cell.angle_beta   90.00
_cell.angle_gamma   90.00
#
_symmetry.space_group_name_H-M   'P 1'
#
loop_
_entity.id
_entity.type
_entity.pdbx_description
1 polymer ?
#
loop_
_entity_poly.entity_id
_entity_poly.type
_entity_poly.pdbx_seq_one_letter_code
_entity_poly.pdbx_strand_id
1 'polypeptide(L)'
;MDQAESPSYPGQPERHGRPARDRDPLEHPVIAGYDGSPPSRHALAYAAGLARRLGRSLLVVYVYPAGVYCEPLTGQVVGALRDNAELERWLLSELDEVTDRAGLTVGVVTRRGSPARELAAAADELTADALVIGAPSHRLHHVAGSVPGWLARHAHCPIIVVP
;
A
#
# COMPACT_ATOMS: atom_id res chain seq x y z
N MET A 1 23.55 57.79 3.48
CA MET A 1 24.06 56.51 2.96
C MET A 1 24.02 55.54 4.12
N ASP A 2 22.91 54.89 4.27
CA ASP A 2 22.66 54.03 5.43
C ASP A 2 22.50 52.61 4.88
N GLN A 3 23.46 51.74 5.17
CA GLN A 3 23.43 50.34 4.76
C GLN A 3 22.72 49.56 5.87
N ALA A 4 21.49 49.16 5.61
CA ALA A 4 20.74 48.28 6.49
C ALA A 4 21.35 46.87 6.41
N GLU A 5 22.05 46.47 7.46
CA GLU A 5 22.48 45.09 7.71
C GLU A 5 21.24 44.19 7.91
N SER A 6 21.12 43.18 7.07
CA SER A 6 20.11 42.10 7.25
C SER A 6 20.50 41.22 8.43
N PRO A 7 19.58 40.85 9.32
CA PRO A 7 19.89 39.95 10.44
C PRO A 7 20.12 38.53 9.94
N SER A 8 21.32 38.00 10.19
CA SER A 8 21.63 36.59 10.02
C SER A 8 20.98 35.77 11.15
N TYR A 9 20.09 34.86 10.79
CA TYR A 9 19.55 33.86 11.71
C TYR A 9 20.59 32.77 11.99
N PRO A 10 20.90 32.46 13.25
CA PRO A 10 21.82 31.38 13.58
C PRO A 10 21.15 30.02 13.46
N GLY A 11 21.78 29.12 12.70
CA GLY A 11 21.73 27.69 12.93
C GLY A 11 20.43 26.97 12.60
N GLN A 12 20.15 26.76 11.32
CA GLN A 12 19.38 25.56 10.95
C GLN A 12 20.31 24.35 11.13
N PRO A 13 19.90 23.29 11.89
CA PRO A 13 20.68 22.07 11.93
C PRO A 13 20.70 21.49 10.52
N GLU A 14 21.89 21.33 9.97
CA GLU A 14 22.11 20.62 8.72
C GLU A 14 21.48 19.24 8.85
N ARG A 15 20.38 19.00 8.13
CA ARG A 15 19.80 17.66 7.98
C ARG A 15 20.84 16.87 7.17
N HIS A 16 21.71 16.19 7.87
CA HIS A 16 22.58 15.17 7.27
C HIS A 16 21.66 14.06 6.74
N GLY A 17 21.15 14.27 5.53
CA GLY A 17 20.43 13.25 4.80
C GLY A 17 21.41 12.10 4.56
N ARG A 18 21.10 10.94 5.14
CA ARG A 18 21.75 9.68 4.78
C ARG A 18 21.84 9.61 3.24
N PRO A 19 23.03 9.30 2.67
CA PRO A 19 23.16 9.20 1.23
C PRO A 19 22.14 8.17 0.70
N ALA A 20 21.49 8.50 -0.41
CA ALA A 20 20.35 7.75 -0.99
C ALA A 20 20.67 6.27 -1.32
N ARG A 21 21.90 5.82 -1.17
CA ARG A 21 22.39 4.47 -1.47
C ARG A 21 22.24 3.45 -0.34
N ASP A 22 21.85 3.88 0.87
CA ASP A 22 21.82 3.02 2.07
C ASP A 22 20.42 2.93 2.71
N ARG A 23 19.37 3.38 1.99
CA ARG A 23 17.98 3.22 2.43
C ARG A 23 17.48 1.86 1.99
N ASP A 24 16.87 1.12 2.93
CA ASP A 24 16.06 -0.06 2.59
C ASP A 24 15.07 0.38 1.50
N PRO A 25 15.06 -0.28 0.33
CA PRO A 25 14.15 0.10 -0.76
C PRO A 25 12.67 0.07 -0.37
N LEU A 26 12.32 -0.54 0.76
CA LEU A 26 10.96 -0.59 1.30
C LEU A 26 10.76 0.27 2.56
N GLU A 27 11.70 1.13 2.92
CA GLU A 27 11.53 2.06 4.05
C GLU A 27 10.51 3.15 3.68
N HIS A 28 9.47 3.33 4.50
CA HIS A 28 8.37 4.29 4.28
C HIS A 28 7.67 4.15 2.91
N PRO A 29 7.20 2.95 2.53
CA PRO A 29 6.57 2.74 1.24
C PRO A 29 5.19 3.40 1.18
N VAL A 30 4.69 3.62 -0.04
CA VAL A 30 3.25 3.71 -0.26
C VAL A 30 2.72 2.28 -0.39
N ILE A 31 1.75 1.91 0.44
CA ILE A 31 1.14 0.58 0.40
C ILE A 31 -0.15 0.62 -0.41
N ALA A 32 -0.34 -0.33 -1.31
CA ALA A 32 -1.59 -0.59 -2.01
C ALA A 32 -2.21 -1.90 -1.52
N GLY A 33 -3.40 -1.85 -0.90
CA GLY A 33 -4.20 -3.04 -0.64
C GLY A 33 -4.91 -3.48 -1.92
N TYR A 34 -4.68 -4.72 -2.35
CA TYR A 34 -5.19 -5.25 -3.61
C TYR A 34 -5.98 -6.54 -3.39
N ASP A 35 -7.16 -6.65 -4.00
CA ASP A 35 -8.04 -7.82 -3.93
C ASP A 35 -8.58 -8.29 -5.30
N GLY A 36 -8.12 -7.68 -6.40
CA GLY A 36 -8.54 -7.97 -7.77
C GLY A 36 -9.82 -7.26 -8.20
N SER A 37 -10.49 -6.52 -7.31
CA SER A 37 -11.70 -5.75 -7.65
C SER A 37 -11.37 -4.52 -8.50
N PRO A 38 -12.33 -3.99 -9.30
CA PRO A 38 -12.11 -2.76 -10.05
C PRO A 38 -11.67 -1.57 -9.19
N PRO A 39 -12.26 -1.30 -8.01
CA PRO A 39 -11.76 -0.23 -7.14
C PRO A 39 -10.32 -0.46 -6.65
N SER A 40 -9.92 -1.72 -6.39
CA SER A 40 -8.53 -1.99 -5.98
C SER A 40 -7.53 -1.80 -7.13
N ARG A 41 -7.94 -1.99 -8.39
CA ARG A 41 -7.13 -1.64 -9.57
C ARG A 41 -6.93 -0.13 -9.69
N HIS A 42 -7.98 0.66 -9.47
CA HIS A 42 -7.87 2.13 -9.42
C HIS A 42 -6.96 2.57 -8.27
N ALA A 43 -7.10 1.95 -7.10
CA ALA A 43 -6.25 2.22 -5.95
C ALA A 43 -4.78 1.91 -6.24
N LEU A 44 -4.50 0.80 -6.94
CA LEU A 44 -3.14 0.41 -7.34
C LEU A 44 -2.52 1.45 -8.27
N ALA A 45 -3.25 1.90 -9.30
CA ALA A 45 -2.79 2.96 -10.21
C ALA A 45 -2.52 4.28 -9.47
N TYR A 46 -3.41 4.65 -8.54
CA TYR A 46 -3.24 5.85 -7.73
C TYR A 46 -2.02 5.75 -6.82
N ALA A 47 -1.84 4.60 -6.14
CA ALA A 47 -0.70 4.35 -5.25
C ALA A 47 0.63 4.42 -5.99
N ALA A 48 0.71 3.85 -7.20
CA ALA A 48 1.90 3.94 -8.05
C ALA A 48 2.25 5.39 -8.41
N GLY A 49 1.25 6.18 -8.79
CA GLY A 49 1.42 7.62 -9.05
C GLY A 49 1.85 8.41 -7.80
N LEU A 50 1.30 8.07 -6.64
CA LEU A 50 1.66 8.68 -5.36
C LEU A 50 3.10 8.34 -4.96
N ALA A 51 3.48 7.07 -5.04
CA ALA A 51 4.84 6.60 -4.74
C ALA A 51 5.89 7.32 -5.59
N ARG A 52 5.63 7.48 -6.89
CA ARG A 52 6.51 8.26 -7.79
C ARG A 52 6.65 9.72 -7.33
N ARG A 53 5.54 10.39 -7.02
CA ARG A 53 5.56 11.80 -6.60
C ARG A 53 6.33 12.00 -5.30
N LEU A 54 6.26 11.02 -4.39
CA LEU A 54 6.94 11.08 -3.11
C LEU A 54 8.39 10.55 -3.18
N GLY A 55 8.82 9.98 -4.30
CA GLY A 55 10.11 9.29 -4.41
C GLY A 55 10.21 8.08 -3.48
N ARG A 56 9.09 7.37 -3.30
CA ARG A 56 8.96 6.19 -2.44
C ARG A 56 8.78 4.92 -3.27
N SER A 57 9.01 3.78 -2.65
CA SER A 57 8.63 2.49 -3.22
C SER A 57 7.12 2.26 -3.10
N LEU A 58 6.61 1.40 -3.95
CA LEU A 58 5.26 0.86 -3.89
C LEU A 58 5.31 -0.56 -3.31
N LEU A 59 4.55 -0.81 -2.26
CA LEU A 59 4.33 -2.16 -1.75
C LEU A 59 2.88 -2.59 -2.04
N VAL A 60 2.70 -3.63 -2.83
CA VAL A 60 1.39 -4.22 -3.08
C VAL A 60 1.15 -5.32 -2.06
N VAL A 61 0.09 -5.20 -1.29
CA VAL A 61 -0.29 -6.17 -0.26
C VAL A 61 -1.58 -6.88 -0.67
N TYR A 62 -1.49 -8.18 -0.88
CA TYR A 62 -2.63 -9.06 -1.12
C TYR A 62 -2.94 -9.87 0.14
N VAL A 63 -4.15 -9.75 0.66
CA VAL A 63 -4.57 -10.48 1.86
C VAL A 63 -5.61 -11.51 1.49
N TYR A 64 -5.32 -12.78 1.80
CA TYR A 64 -6.26 -13.87 1.62
C TYR A 64 -6.81 -14.35 2.97
N PRO A 65 -8.07 -14.81 3.01
CA PRO A 65 -8.70 -15.24 4.25
C PRO A 65 -7.95 -16.40 4.91
N ALA A 66 -8.00 -16.46 6.24
CA ALA A 66 -7.38 -17.52 7.01
C ALA A 66 -8.10 -18.90 6.92
N GLY A 67 -9.20 -18.99 6.15
CA GLY A 67 -9.99 -20.21 5.98
C GLY A 67 -9.59 -21.05 4.79
N VAL A 68 -9.82 -22.34 4.87
CA VAL A 68 -9.80 -23.27 3.73
C VAL A 68 -11.17 -23.18 3.08
N TYR A 69 -11.26 -22.68 1.86
CA TYR A 69 -12.51 -22.72 1.09
C TYR A 69 -12.60 -24.08 0.39
N CYS A 70 -13.58 -24.87 0.78
CA CYS A 70 -13.98 -26.04 0.01
C CYS A 70 -15.13 -25.64 -0.92
N GLU A 71 -15.06 -26.02 -2.18
CA GLU A 71 -16.18 -25.86 -3.10
C GLU A 71 -17.34 -26.76 -2.63
N PRO A 72 -18.54 -26.21 -2.42
CA PRO A 72 -19.64 -26.98 -1.81
C PRO A 72 -20.10 -28.20 -2.63
N LEU A 73 -19.87 -28.19 -3.95
CA LEU A 73 -20.31 -29.24 -4.88
C LEU A 73 -19.29 -30.38 -5.07
N THR A 74 -18.00 -30.06 -5.00
CA THR A 74 -16.95 -31.04 -5.32
C THR A 74 -16.12 -31.43 -4.09
N GLY A 75 -16.25 -30.72 -2.96
CA GLY A 75 -15.42 -30.90 -1.79
C GLY A 75 -13.92 -30.57 -2.05
N GLN A 76 -13.60 -30.06 -3.24
CA GLN A 76 -12.24 -29.64 -3.56
C GLN A 76 -11.85 -28.44 -2.72
N VAL A 77 -10.65 -28.50 -2.17
CA VAL A 77 -10.03 -27.35 -1.49
C VAL A 77 -9.68 -26.30 -2.54
N VAL A 78 -10.57 -25.33 -2.74
CA VAL A 78 -10.34 -24.16 -3.60
C VAL A 78 -9.63 -23.12 -2.75
N GLY A 79 -8.32 -23.16 -2.73
CA GLY A 79 -7.55 -22.22 -1.92
C GLY A 79 -6.26 -22.79 -1.36
N ALA A 80 -5.84 -23.95 -1.85
CA ALA A 80 -4.47 -24.36 -1.70
C ALA A 80 -3.59 -23.40 -2.51
N LEU A 81 -2.97 -22.46 -1.76
CA LEU A 81 -1.68 -21.85 -2.07
C LEU A 81 -1.38 -21.81 -3.58
N ARG A 82 -1.85 -20.76 -4.27
CA ARG A 82 -1.08 -20.33 -5.41
C ARG A 82 0.33 -20.13 -4.90
N ASP A 83 1.30 -20.73 -5.54
CA ASP A 83 2.69 -20.50 -5.26
C ASP A 83 2.91 -18.98 -5.16
N ASN A 84 3.54 -18.51 -4.07
CA ASN A 84 3.75 -17.07 -3.87
C ASN A 84 4.38 -16.41 -5.12
N ALA A 85 5.24 -17.14 -5.83
CA ALA A 85 5.85 -16.68 -7.07
C ALA A 85 4.85 -16.54 -8.24
N GLU A 86 3.81 -17.37 -8.30
CA GLU A 86 2.76 -17.25 -9.32
C GLU A 86 1.85 -16.04 -9.01
N LEU A 87 1.49 -15.86 -7.74
CA LEU A 87 0.71 -14.72 -7.30
C LEU A 87 1.46 -13.40 -7.48
N GLU A 88 2.75 -13.38 -7.16
CA GLU A 88 3.61 -12.21 -7.39
C GLU A 88 3.67 -11.85 -8.88
N ARG A 89 3.90 -12.81 -9.76
CA ARG A 89 3.90 -12.59 -11.21
C ARG A 89 2.56 -12.05 -11.70
N TRP A 90 1.46 -12.59 -11.19
CA TRP A 90 0.12 -12.11 -11.53
C TRP A 90 -0.09 -10.67 -11.06
N LEU A 91 0.24 -10.34 -9.80
CA LEU A 91 0.13 -8.97 -9.27
C LEU A 91 1.01 -7.98 -10.03
N LEU A 92 2.21 -8.37 -10.43
CA LEU A 92 3.07 -7.54 -11.26
C LEU A 92 2.47 -7.32 -12.65
N SER A 93 1.83 -8.33 -13.26
CA SER A 93 1.14 -8.16 -14.54
C SER A 93 -0.07 -7.23 -14.43
N GLU A 94 -0.84 -7.34 -13.35
CA GLU A 94 -1.94 -6.39 -13.07
C GLU A 94 -1.42 -4.94 -12.92
N LEU A 95 -0.29 -4.78 -12.25
CA LEU A 95 0.32 -3.47 -12.12
C LEU A 95 0.77 -2.90 -13.48
N ASP A 96 1.35 -3.74 -14.36
CA ASP A 96 1.76 -3.34 -15.70
C ASP A 96 0.58 -2.91 -16.60
N GLU A 97 -0.61 -3.45 -16.35
CA GLU A 97 -1.83 -3.03 -17.06
C GLU A 97 -2.33 -1.64 -16.64
N VAL A 98 -2.09 -1.25 -15.39
CA VAL A 98 -2.63 0.00 -14.84
C VAL A 98 -1.62 1.14 -14.77
N THR A 99 -0.33 0.85 -14.82
CA THR A 99 0.73 1.87 -14.76
C THR A 99 2.05 1.40 -15.35
N ASP A 100 2.82 2.32 -15.89
CA ASP A 100 4.22 2.07 -16.22
C ASP A 100 5.06 1.99 -14.94
N ARG A 101 5.84 0.93 -14.77
CA ARG A 101 6.73 0.73 -13.60
C ARG A 101 8.11 1.37 -13.75
N ALA A 102 8.42 2.01 -14.88
CA ALA A 102 9.73 2.60 -15.09
C ALA A 102 10.11 3.57 -13.96
N GLY A 103 11.23 3.31 -13.32
CA GLY A 103 11.75 4.12 -12.20
C GLY A 103 10.99 3.96 -10.88
N LEU A 104 10.07 3.00 -10.75
CA LEU A 104 9.36 2.69 -9.51
C LEU A 104 9.88 1.36 -8.92
N THR A 105 10.39 1.41 -7.69
CA THR A 105 10.67 0.20 -6.92
C THR A 105 9.36 -0.39 -6.42
N VAL A 106 9.09 -1.64 -6.79
CA VAL A 106 7.86 -2.34 -6.42
C VAL A 106 8.19 -3.60 -5.64
N GLY A 107 7.54 -3.77 -4.49
CA GLY A 107 7.50 -5.00 -3.73
C GLY A 107 6.09 -5.59 -3.74
N VAL A 108 5.99 -6.91 -3.63
CA VAL A 108 4.71 -7.63 -3.48
C VAL A 108 4.78 -8.49 -2.24
N VAL A 109 3.76 -8.40 -1.40
CA VAL A 109 3.66 -9.19 -0.17
C VAL A 109 2.28 -9.82 -0.09
N THR A 110 2.25 -11.09 0.28
CA THR A 110 1.02 -11.78 0.60
C THR A 110 0.89 -11.95 2.11
N ARG A 111 -0.32 -11.72 2.62
CA ARG A 111 -0.63 -11.90 4.03
C ARG A 111 -1.87 -12.78 4.17
N ARG A 112 -1.99 -13.47 5.30
CA ARG A 112 -3.11 -14.35 5.58
C ARG A 112 -3.85 -13.86 6.83
N GLY A 113 -5.14 -13.53 6.68
CA GLY A 113 -5.92 -13.06 7.83
C GLY A 113 -7.06 -12.12 7.46
N SER A 114 -7.36 -11.20 8.35
CA SER A 114 -8.34 -10.14 8.12
C SER A 114 -7.71 -9.00 7.33
N PRO A 115 -8.24 -8.64 6.14
CA PRO A 115 -7.63 -7.61 5.30
C PRO A 115 -7.33 -6.30 6.03
N ALA A 116 -8.27 -5.79 6.82
CA ALA A 116 -8.07 -4.55 7.55
C ALA A 116 -6.91 -4.64 8.56
N ARG A 117 -6.81 -5.73 9.29
CA ARG A 117 -5.75 -5.93 10.30
C ARG A 117 -4.39 -6.13 9.67
N GLU A 118 -4.33 -6.96 8.63
CA GLU A 118 -3.07 -7.27 7.94
C GLU A 118 -2.51 -6.05 7.19
N LEU A 119 -3.38 -5.23 6.60
CA LEU A 119 -2.99 -3.98 5.96
C LEU A 119 -2.47 -2.96 6.97
N ALA A 120 -3.14 -2.80 8.12
CA ALA A 120 -2.66 -1.92 9.19
C ALA A 120 -1.32 -2.40 9.74
N ALA A 121 -1.18 -3.71 10.02
CA ALA A 121 0.07 -4.28 10.50
C ALA A 121 1.22 -4.05 9.52
N ALA A 122 1.00 -4.27 8.22
CA ALA A 122 2.01 -3.99 7.19
C ALA A 122 2.40 -2.50 7.16
N ALA A 123 1.43 -1.60 7.32
CA ALA A 123 1.69 -0.17 7.34
C ALA A 123 2.51 0.25 8.58
N ASP A 124 2.21 -0.31 9.74
CA ASP A 124 2.93 -0.04 10.98
C ASP A 124 4.37 -0.61 10.96
N GLU A 125 4.53 -1.88 10.52
CA GLU A 125 5.82 -2.55 10.42
C GLU A 125 6.83 -1.78 9.54
N LEU A 126 6.34 -1.19 8.46
CA LEU A 126 7.17 -0.47 7.48
C LEU A 126 7.10 1.04 7.63
N THR A 127 6.40 1.55 8.65
CA THR A 127 6.17 2.99 8.84
C THR A 127 5.73 3.68 7.55
N ALA A 128 4.70 3.11 6.89
CA ALA A 128 4.25 3.52 5.56
C ALA A 128 3.88 5.01 5.49
N ASP A 129 4.25 5.67 4.40
CA ASP A 129 3.86 7.06 4.15
C ASP A 129 2.35 7.21 3.86
N ALA A 130 1.74 6.19 3.29
CA ALA A 130 0.29 6.10 3.07
C ALA A 130 -0.15 4.67 2.77
N LEU A 131 -1.40 4.35 3.12
CA LEU A 131 -2.10 3.13 2.72
C LEU A 131 -3.27 3.49 1.79
N VAL A 132 -3.24 2.95 0.56
CA VAL A 132 -4.22 3.19 -0.49
C VAL A 132 -5.04 1.93 -0.71
N ILE A 133 -6.35 2.06 -0.69
CA ILE A 133 -7.29 0.94 -0.86
C ILE A 133 -8.45 1.32 -1.77
N GLY A 134 -9.07 0.34 -2.40
CA GLY A 134 -10.30 0.54 -3.15
C GLY A 134 -11.51 0.78 -2.25
N ALA A 135 -12.47 1.54 -2.74
CA ALA A 135 -13.77 1.68 -2.09
C ALA A 135 -14.52 0.33 -2.10
N PRO A 136 -15.40 0.06 -1.12
CA PRO A 136 -16.22 -1.13 -1.09
C PRO A 136 -17.13 -1.23 -2.32
N SER A 137 -17.08 -2.35 -3.06
CA SER A 137 -17.85 -2.56 -4.29
C SER A 137 -19.36 -2.63 -4.07
N HIS A 138 -19.82 -2.89 -2.87
CA HIS A 138 -21.24 -3.02 -2.54
C HIS A 138 -21.73 -1.83 -1.71
N ARG A 139 -22.63 -1.03 -2.31
CA ARG A 139 -23.30 0.12 -1.68
C ARG A 139 -24.24 -0.28 -0.52
N LEU A 140 -24.44 -1.55 -0.23
CA LEU A 140 -25.47 -2.03 0.70
C LEU A 140 -24.99 -2.34 2.11
N HIS A 141 -23.74 -2.22 2.42
CA HIS A 141 -23.27 -2.45 3.79
C HIS A 141 -22.63 -1.18 4.39
N HIS A 142 -23.51 -0.24 4.75
CA HIS A 142 -23.23 0.78 5.78
C HIS A 142 -23.05 0.12 7.16
N VAL A 143 -22.40 -1.01 7.23
CA VAL A 143 -22.16 -1.68 8.50
C VAL A 143 -20.74 -1.36 8.95
N ALA A 144 -20.61 -1.09 10.21
CA ALA A 144 -19.40 -0.79 10.99
C ALA A 144 -18.27 -1.85 10.91
N GLY A 145 -18.08 -2.49 9.75
CA GLY A 145 -17.13 -3.58 9.49
C GLY A 145 -16.41 -3.48 8.15
N SER A 146 -16.58 -2.40 7.37
CA SER A 146 -15.85 -2.24 6.11
C SER A 146 -14.36 -2.02 6.36
N VAL A 147 -13.50 -2.57 5.49
CA VAL A 147 -12.04 -2.39 5.56
C VAL A 147 -11.66 -0.92 5.70
N PRO A 148 -12.18 0.01 4.85
CA PRO A 148 -11.88 1.44 5.01
C PRO A 148 -12.30 2.01 6.37
N GLY A 149 -13.50 1.68 6.82
CA GLY A 149 -14.02 2.18 8.09
C GLY A 149 -13.27 1.66 9.32
N TRP A 150 -12.74 0.46 9.24
CA TRP A 150 -11.89 -0.09 10.31
C TRP A 150 -10.51 0.57 10.28
N LEU A 151 -9.88 0.67 9.11
CA LEU A 151 -8.56 1.29 8.94
C LEU A 151 -8.56 2.76 9.37
N ALA A 152 -9.60 3.53 9.06
CA ALA A 152 -9.71 4.92 9.46
C ALA A 152 -9.67 5.14 11.00
N ARG A 153 -9.97 4.10 11.78
CA ARG A 153 -9.94 4.16 13.25
C ARG A 153 -8.70 3.55 13.88
N HIS A 154 -7.96 2.70 13.16
CA HIS A 154 -6.92 1.87 13.76
C HIS A 154 -5.56 1.98 13.07
N ALA A 155 -5.47 2.50 11.86
CA ALA A 155 -4.20 2.68 11.19
C ALA A 155 -3.48 3.95 11.70
N HIS A 156 -2.16 3.90 11.76
CA HIS A 156 -1.32 5.01 12.22
C HIS A 156 -0.71 5.82 11.06
N CYS A 157 -1.09 5.53 9.83
CA CYS A 157 -0.69 6.28 8.63
C CYS A 157 -1.93 6.86 7.90
N PRO A 158 -1.75 7.82 6.99
CA PRO A 158 -2.82 8.32 6.12
C PRO A 158 -3.47 7.20 5.31
N ILE A 159 -4.82 7.16 5.31
CA ILE A 159 -5.62 6.21 4.53
C ILE A 159 -6.26 6.92 3.36
N ILE A 160 -6.04 6.40 2.16
CA ILE A 160 -6.62 6.92 0.92
C ILE A 160 -7.56 5.87 0.34
N VAL A 161 -8.83 6.23 0.19
CA VAL A 161 -9.87 5.37 -0.38
C VAL A 161 -10.18 5.84 -1.80
N VAL A 162 -9.97 4.96 -2.77
CA VAL A 162 -10.15 5.26 -4.20
C VAL A 162 -11.43 4.58 -4.70
N PRO A 163 -12.35 5.32 -5.33
CA PRO A 163 -13.60 4.77 -5.87
C PRO A 163 -13.40 3.85 -7.07
#